data_ea1af1cda990934f3d0c574e3378a034
#
_entry.id   ea1af1cda990934f3d0c574e3378a034
#
_cell.length_a   1.000
_cell.length_b   1.000
_cell.length_c   1.000
_cell.angle_alpha   90.00
_cell.angle_beta   90.00
_cell.angle_gamma   90.00
#
_symmetry.space_group_name_H-M   'P 1'
#
loop_
_entity.id
_entity.type
_entity.pdbx_description
1 polymer ?
#
loop_
_entity_poly.entity_id
_entity_poly.type
_entity_poly.pdbx_seq_one_letter_code
_entity_poly.pdbx_strand_id
1 'polypeptide(L)'
;FYKFPQIAITVGETSPRAEELRRTFSSGFTDQTLTIVVNPDGTINLPEIGTLQVFEWTVPQLRDEANRRYAERVPGVHVWPDLTKRAPDQIYVLGQVQNPGRYLVDRPTHVSQAIAQAGGWLLGAELREVVLIRYHERQPESVLLDIHSAIRHDLRPRCVDLTDDLLLADGDVIVIPRDTEQNTIDMIRRVFTEGVYGVIPVPSLHAK
;
A
#
# COMPACT_ATOMS: atom_id res chain seq x y z
N PHE A 1 1.57 -11.91 7.55
CA PHE A 1 0.40 -12.27 6.73
C PHE A 1 0.23 -11.19 5.67
N TYR A 2 0.64 -11.45 4.43
CA TYR A 2 0.37 -10.58 3.30
C TYR A 2 -1.14 -10.61 3.01
N LYS A 3 -1.82 -9.49 3.17
CA LYS A 3 -3.21 -9.35 2.72
C LYS A 3 -3.18 -8.90 1.25
N PHE A 4 -3.60 -9.77 0.35
CA PHE A 4 -3.73 -9.43 -1.06
C PHE A 4 -4.99 -8.60 -1.33
N PRO A 5 -5.00 -7.73 -2.36
CA PRO A 5 -6.18 -6.97 -2.75
C PRO A 5 -7.31 -7.93 -3.14
N GLN A 6 -8.54 -7.54 -2.80
CA GLN A 6 -9.74 -8.32 -3.11
C GLN A 6 -10.60 -7.54 -4.09
N ILE A 7 -11.02 -8.23 -5.13
CA ILE A 7 -11.86 -7.69 -6.18
C ILE A 7 -13.21 -8.39 -6.11
N ALA A 8 -14.29 -7.64 -5.99
CA ALA A 8 -15.64 -8.12 -6.16
C ALA A 8 -16.03 -8.03 -7.64
N ILE A 9 -16.56 -9.11 -8.19
CA ILE A 9 -17.01 -9.12 -9.58
C ILE A 9 -18.51 -9.43 -9.58
N THR A 10 -19.29 -8.47 -10.06
CA THR A 10 -20.73 -8.63 -10.26
C THR A 10 -21.01 -9.00 -11.70
N VAL A 11 -21.89 -9.97 -11.92
CA VAL A 11 -22.31 -10.45 -13.24
C VAL A 11 -23.69 -9.93 -13.56
N GLY A 12 -23.83 -9.25 -14.68
CA GLY A 12 -25.12 -8.84 -15.25
C GLY A 12 -25.52 -9.73 -16.43
N GLU A 13 -26.81 -9.93 -16.61
CA GLU A 13 -27.39 -10.95 -17.49
C GLU A 13 -27.89 -10.44 -18.82
N THR A 14 -27.81 -11.34 -19.85
CA THR A 14 -28.69 -11.30 -21.03
C THR A 14 -28.93 -12.66 -21.71
N SER A 15 -28.50 -13.83 -21.15
CA SER A 15 -28.58 -15.11 -21.84
C SER A 15 -28.83 -16.30 -20.88
N PRO A 16 -29.55 -17.39 -21.30
CA PRO A 16 -29.77 -18.60 -20.50
C PRO A 16 -28.46 -19.31 -20.09
N ARG A 17 -27.40 -19.17 -20.86
CA ARG A 17 -26.08 -19.74 -20.58
C ARG A 17 -25.34 -18.96 -19.47
N ALA A 18 -25.71 -17.71 -19.29
CA ALA A 18 -25.27 -16.87 -18.17
C ALA A 18 -25.82 -17.37 -16.83
N GLU A 19 -26.96 -18.08 -16.85
CA GLU A 19 -27.56 -18.63 -15.64
C GLU A 19 -26.77 -19.82 -15.04
N GLU A 20 -26.06 -20.56 -15.87
CA GLU A 20 -25.18 -21.64 -15.47
C GLU A 20 -23.88 -21.09 -14.83
N LEU A 21 -23.32 -20.04 -15.42
CA LEU A 21 -22.24 -19.25 -14.83
C LEU A 21 -22.68 -18.60 -13.51
N ARG A 22 -23.88 -18.03 -13.46
CA ARG A 22 -24.47 -17.47 -12.26
C ARG A 22 -24.52 -18.47 -11.11
N ARG A 23 -24.85 -19.73 -11.37
CA ARG A 23 -24.80 -20.81 -10.36
C ARG A 23 -23.39 -21.04 -9.84
N THR A 24 -22.38 -20.93 -10.69
CA THR A 24 -20.96 -21.04 -10.30
C THR A 24 -20.52 -19.84 -9.44
N PHE A 25 -21.01 -18.64 -9.75
CA PHE A 25 -20.78 -17.45 -8.93
C PHE A 25 -21.61 -17.47 -7.63
N SER A 26 -22.80 -18.06 -7.64
CA SER A 26 -23.73 -18.10 -6.50
C SER A 26 -23.48 -19.24 -5.52
N SER A 27 -22.64 -20.21 -5.84
CA SER A 27 -22.39 -21.37 -4.97
C SER A 27 -21.65 -21.01 -3.65
N GLY A 28 -21.39 -19.75 -3.40
CA GLY A 28 -20.76 -19.26 -2.16
C GLY A 28 -21.43 -18.08 -1.47
N PHE A 29 -22.35 -17.35 -2.13
CA PHE A 29 -22.94 -16.14 -1.53
C PHE A 29 -24.31 -15.76 -2.12
N THR A 30 -25.10 -15.04 -1.33
CA THR A 30 -26.52 -14.69 -1.54
C THR A 30 -26.75 -13.61 -2.63
N ASP A 31 -25.71 -13.13 -3.28
CA ASP A 31 -25.79 -12.08 -4.30
C ASP A 31 -24.84 -12.40 -5.46
N GLN A 32 -25.16 -11.95 -6.66
CA GLN A 32 -24.47 -12.21 -7.94
C GLN A 32 -23.01 -11.70 -8.00
N THR A 33 -22.34 -11.70 -6.87
CA THR A 33 -21.00 -11.12 -6.68
C THR A 33 -20.00 -12.17 -6.23
N LEU A 34 -18.93 -12.35 -7.02
CA LEU A 34 -17.80 -13.20 -6.67
C LEU A 34 -16.65 -12.35 -6.15
N THR A 35 -16.21 -12.62 -4.93
CA THR A 35 -14.99 -11.98 -4.40
C THR A 35 -13.78 -12.81 -4.75
N ILE A 36 -12.83 -12.22 -5.48
CA ILE A 36 -11.58 -12.85 -5.92
C ILE A 36 -10.40 -12.15 -5.28
N VAL A 37 -9.45 -12.94 -4.81
CA VAL A 37 -8.18 -12.44 -4.29
C VAL A 37 -7.16 -12.44 -5.43
N VAL A 38 -6.42 -11.35 -5.57
CA VAL A 38 -5.28 -11.29 -6.50
C VAL A 38 -4.15 -12.13 -5.92
N ASN A 39 -3.63 -13.07 -6.70
CA ASN A 39 -2.53 -13.92 -6.29
C ASN A 39 -1.21 -13.13 -6.16
N PRO A 40 -0.19 -13.65 -5.43
CA PRO A 40 1.13 -13.00 -5.30
C PRO A 40 1.87 -12.77 -6.62
N ASP A 41 1.57 -13.57 -7.63
CA ASP A 41 2.14 -13.45 -8.99
C ASP A 41 1.43 -12.39 -9.85
N GLY A 42 0.49 -11.64 -9.26
CA GLY A 42 -0.29 -10.61 -9.96
C GLY A 42 -1.39 -11.18 -10.86
N THR A 43 -1.81 -12.44 -10.63
CA THR A 43 -2.88 -13.09 -11.41
C THR A 43 -4.20 -13.14 -10.64
N ILE A 44 -5.31 -13.23 -11.39
CA ILE A 44 -6.62 -13.63 -10.88
C ILE A 44 -7.13 -14.81 -11.72
N ASN A 45 -7.96 -15.65 -11.12
CA ASN A 45 -8.62 -16.74 -11.83
C ASN A 45 -10.12 -16.44 -11.94
N LEU A 46 -10.60 -16.33 -13.17
CA LEU A 46 -12.00 -16.06 -13.48
C LEU A 46 -12.65 -17.34 -14.05
N PRO A 47 -13.88 -17.67 -13.62
CA PRO A 47 -14.62 -18.80 -14.18
C PRO A 47 -14.72 -18.68 -15.71
N GLU A 48 -14.66 -19.79 -16.42
CA GLU A 48 -14.77 -19.95 -17.88
C GLU A 48 -13.65 -19.30 -18.71
N ILE A 49 -13.06 -18.19 -18.29
CA ILE A 49 -12.00 -17.49 -19.04
C ILE A 49 -10.60 -17.73 -18.48
N GLY A 50 -10.51 -18.40 -17.31
CA GLY A 50 -9.25 -18.82 -16.71
C GLY A 50 -8.44 -17.68 -16.08
N THR A 51 -7.14 -17.83 -16.12
CA THR A 51 -6.20 -16.91 -15.45
C THR A 51 -5.93 -15.65 -16.28
N LEU A 52 -5.98 -14.50 -15.62
CA LEU A 52 -5.64 -13.18 -16.14
C LEU A 52 -4.48 -12.58 -15.36
N GLN A 53 -3.46 -12.08 -16.06
CA GLN A 53 -2.41 -11.26 -15.47
C GLN A 53 -2.96 -9.84 -15.29
N VAL A 54 -3.05 -9.39 -14.04
CA VAL A 54 -3.65 -8.08 -13.69
C VAL A 54 -2.66 -7.17 -12.95
N PHE A 55 -1.39 -7.54 -12.95
CA PHE A 55 -0.32 -6.72 -12.35
C PHE A 55 -0.28 -5.34 -13.00
N GLU A 56 -0.30 -4.28 -12.19
CA GLU A 56 -0.36 -2.87 -12.61
C GLU A 56 -1.62 -2.46 -13.40
N TRP A 57 -2.63 -3.31 -13.48
CA TRP A 57 -3.88 -2.94 -14.14
C TRP A 57 -4.77 -2.09 -13.25
N THR A 58 -5.45 -1.15 -13.90
CA THR A 58 -6.56 -0.43 -13.29
C THR A 58 -7.85 -1.25 -13.37
N VAL A 59 -8.82 -0.94 -12.49
CA VAL A 59 -10.14 -1.61 -12.51
C VAL A 59 -10.85 -1.47 -13.88
N PRO A 60 -10.82 -0.31 -14.57
CA PRO A 60 -11.34 -0.22 -15.94
C PRO A 60 -10.65 -1.15 -16.95
N GLN A 61 -9.33 -1.28 -16.91
CA GLN A 61 -8.60 -2.19 -17.80
C GLN A 61 -8.97 -3.65 -17.56
N LEU A 62 -9.10 -4.04 -16.29
CA LEU A 62 -9.58 -5.37 -15.92
C LEU A 62 -11.00 -5.61 -16.45
N ARG A 63 -11.91 -4.65 -16.29
CA ARG A 63 -13.29 -4.74 -16.79
C ARG A 63 -13.32 -4.96 -18.30
N ASP A 64 -12.58 -4.15 -19.03
CA ASP A 64 -12.61 -4.18 -20.49
C ASP A 64 -12.03 -5.49 -21.04
N GLU A 65 -10.92 -5.98 -20.49
CA GLU A 65 -10.34 -7.26 -20.90
C GLU A 65 -11.18 -8.46 -20.46
N ALA A 66 -11.74 -8.46 -19.26
CA ALA A 66 -12.64 -9.51 -18.81
C ALA A 66 -13.87 -9.60 -19.69
N ASN A 67 -14.53 -8.48 -19.99
CA ASN A 67 -15.69 -8.46 -20.86
C ASN A 67 -15.36 -8.89 -22.30
N ARG A 68 -14.18 -8.53 -22.82
CA ARG A 68 -13.73 -9.00 -24.13
C ARG A 68 -13.63 -10.53 -24.17
N ARG A 69 -12.99 -11.15 -23.15
CA ARG A 69 -12.84 -12.61 -23.10
C ARG A 69 -14.17 -13.32 -22.85
N TYR A 70 -15.04 -12.75 -22.01
CA TYR A 70 -16.37 -13.34 -21.80
C TYR A 70 -17.21 -13.27 -23.08
N ALA A 71 -17.16 -12.18 -23.86
CA ALA A 71 -17.88 -12.04 -25.11
C ALA A 71 -17.50 -13.15 -26.14
N GLU A 72 -16.23 -13.61 -26.13
CA GLU A 72 -15.74 -14.67 -27.00
C GLU A 72 -16.22 -16.08 -26.55
N ARG A 73 -16.33 -16.31 -25.23
CA ARG A 73 -16.65 -17.63 -24.67
C ARG A 73 -18.09 -17.80 -24.26
N VAL A 74 -18.70 -16.78 -23.69
CA VAL A 74 -20.05 -16.80 -23.15
C VAL A 74 -20.77 -15.52 -23.57
N PRO A 75 -21.29 -15.44 -24.79
CA PRO A 75 -22.00 -14.27 -25.28
C PRO A 75 -23.15 -13.87 -24.36
N GLY A 76 -23.28 -12.56 -24.08
CA GLY A 76 -24.33 -12.00 -23.23
C GLY A 76 -23.97 -11.89 -21.75
N VAL A 77 -22.76 -12.23 -21.36
CA VAL A 77 -22.23 -11.98 -20.01
C VAL A 77 -21.47 -10.66 -19.98
N HIS A 78 -21.81 -9.82 -19.03
CA HIS A 78 -21.07 -8.62 -18.71
C HIS A 78 -20.67 -8.64 -17.24
N VAL A 79 -19.41 -8.27 -16.94
CA VAL A 79 -18.87 -8.25 -15.60
C VAL A 79 -18.44 -6.83 -15.22
N TRP A 80 -18.70 -6.49 -13.95
CA TRP A 80 -18.29 -5.23 -13.33
C TRP A 80 -17.39 -5.53 -12.14
N PRO A 81 -16.06 -5.48 -12.31
CA PRO A 81 -15.13 -5.59 -11.20
C PRO A 81 -15.15 -4.33 -10.35
N ASP A 82 -15.10 -4.49 -9.04
CA ASP A 82 -14.92 -3.43 -8.07
C ASP A 82 -13.86 -3.83 -7.04
N LEU A 83 -13.02 -2.88 -6.62
CA LEU A 83 -11.97 -3.11 -5.65
C LEU A 83 -12.53 -3.05 -4.23
N THR A 84 -12.86 -4.21 -3.66
CA THR A 84 -13.45 -4.31 -2.33
C THR A 84 -12.43 -4.04 -1.24
N LYS A 85 -11.17 -4.43 -1.44
CA LYS A 85 -10.10 -4.25 -0.46
C LYS A 85 -8.76 -4.04 -1.13
N ARG A 86 -8.07 -2.97 -0.76
CA ARG A 86 -6.67 -2.77 -1.14
C ARG A 86 -5.75 -3.62 -0.27
N ALA A 87 -4.59 -3.99 -0.81
CA ALA A 87 -3.50 -4.44 0.03
C ALA A 87 -3.12 -3.29 0.98
N PRO A 88 -2.89 -3.56 2.27
CA PRO A 88 -2.38 -2.51 3.16
C PRO A 88 -0.96 -2.15 2.75
N ASP A 89 -0.68 -0.86 2.72
CA ASP A 89 0.68 -0.35 2.54
C ASP A 89 1.53 -0.71 3.77
N GLN A 90 2.83 -0.95 3.56
CA GLN A 90 3.79 -1.23 4.62
C GLN A 90 4.71 -0.03 4.78
N ILE A 91 4.80 0.49 5.98
CA ILE A 91 5.72 1.55 6.33
C ILE A 91 6.63 1.12 7.48
N TYR A 92 7.77 1.76 7.58
CA TYR A 92 8.76 1.49 8.62
C TYR A 92 9.01 2.76 9.42
N VAL A 93 8.91 2.68 10.75
CA VAL A 93 9.19 3.79 11.66
C VAL A 93 10.36 3.40 12.55
N LEU A 94 11.43 4.17 12.49
CA LEU A 94 12.70 3.88 13.14
C LEU A 94 13.19 5.08 13.96
N GLY A 95 14.12 4.83 14.88
CA GLY A 95 14.78 5.85 15.69
C GLY A 95 14.05 6.15 17.00
N GLN A 96 13.92 7.43 17.37
CA GLN A 96 13.43 7.88 18.69
C GLN A 96 11.90 7.87 18.79
N VAL A 97 11.30 6.67 18.66
CA VAL A 97 9.87 6.39 18.90
C VAL A 97 9.70 5.32 19.97
N GLN A 98 8.51 5.22 20.56
CA GLN A 98 8.23 4.23 21.60
C GLN A 98 8.38 2.80 21.10
N ASN A 99 7.83 2.50 19.92
CA ASN A 99 7.84 1.18 19.32
C ASN A 99 8.35 1.26 17.88
N PRO A 100 9.68 1.26 17.65
CA PRO A 100 10.21 1.22 16.30
C PRO A 100 9.88 -0.12 15.63
N GLY A 101 9.50 -0.09 14.34
CA GLY A 101 9.11 -1.30 13.65
C GLY A 101 8.39 -1.07 12.33
N ARG A 102 7.83 -2.16 11.80
CA ARG A 102 7.00 -2.18 10.61
C ARG A 102 5.53 -2.00 10.97
N TYR A 103 4.85 -1.13 10.25
CA TYR A 103 3.44 -0.85 10.41
C TYR A 103 2.68 -1.12 9.11
N LEU A 104 1.49 -1.67 9.22
CA LEU A 104 0.56 -1.83 8.10
C LEU A 104 -0.47 -0.72 8.17
N VAL A 105 -0.64 -0.02 7.06
CA VAL A 105 -1.62 1.06 6.90
C VAL A 105 -2.59 0.72 5.78
N ASP A 106 -3.88 0.77 6.06
CA ASP A 106 -4.97 0.41 5.16
C ASP A 106 -5.72 1.63 4.60
N ARG A 107 -5.26 2.83 4.98
CA ARG A 107 -5.80 4.13 4.58
C ARG A 107 -4.68 5.14 4.38
N PRO A 108 -4.94 6.23 3.64
CA PRO A 108 -3.98 7.33 3.52
C PRO A 108 -3.52 7.80 4.90
N THR A 109 -2.23 7.72 5.17
CA THR A 109 -1.62 7.98 6.47
C THR A 109 -0.49 8.99 6.30
N HIS A 110 -0.45 10.01 7.14
CA HIS A 110 0.62 11.01 7.18
C HIS A 110 1.76 10.59 8.11
N VAL A 111 2.92 11.23 7.97
CA VAL A 111 4.11 10.96 8.80
C VAL A 111 3.80 11.12 10.29
N SER A 112 3.10 12.20 10.68
CA SER A 112 2.69 12.44 12.07
C SER A 112 1.81 11.32 12.63
N GLN A 113 0.89 10.80 11.82
CA GLN A 113 0.00 9.69 12.19
C GLN A 113 0.78 8.38 12.36
N ALA A 114 1.77 8.12 11.51
CA ALA A 114 2.64 6.96 11.63
C ALA A 114 3.48 7.01 12.91
N ILE A 115 4.01 8.18 13.27
CA ILE A 115 4.71 8.40 14.55
C ILE A 115 3.75 8.13 15.73
N ALA A 116 2.51 8.60 15.65
CA ALA A 116 1.51 8.32 16.67
C ALA A 116 1.17 6.83 16.78
N GLN A 117 1.08 6.10 15.65
CA GLN A 117 0.91 4.64 15.65
C GLN A 117 2.09 3.89 16.28
N ALA A 118 3.30 4.45 16.14
CA ALA A 118 4.51 3.93 16.81
C ALA A 118 4.55 4.24 18.33
N GLY A 119 3.46 4.76 18.90
CA GLY A 119 3.35 5.11 20.32
C GLY A 119 3.84 6.50 20.64
N GLY A 120 4.12 7.34 19.63
CA GLY A 120 4.68 8.67 19.77
C GLY A 120 6.21 8.67 19.86
N TRP A 121 6.75 9.85 19.99
CA TRP A 121 8.22 10.08 20.06
C TRP A 121 8.74 9.97 21.50
N LEU A 122 10.02 9.63 21.63
CA LEU A 122 10.72 9.59 22.91
C LEU A 122 11.26 10.98 23.29
N LEU A 123 11.57 11.16 24.58
CA LEU A 123 12.25 12.36 25.06
C LEU A 123 13.63 12.45 24.40
N GLY A 124 13.93 13.62 23.81
CA GLY A 124 15.18 13.84 23.08
C GLY A 124 15.08 13.44 21.58
N ALA A 125 13.89 13.19 21.06
CA ALA A 125 13.67 13.07 19.63
C ALA A 125 13.74 14.44 18.93
N GLU A 126 14.48 14.53 17.82
CA GLU A 126 14.52 15.73 16.98
C GLU A 126 13.47 15.66 15.88
N LEU A 127 12.32 16.30 16.13
CA LEU A 127 11.19 16.30 15.21
C LEU A 127 11.32 17.32 14.07
N ARG A 128 12.33 18.19 14.09
CA ARG A 128 12.61 19.14 13.01
C ARG A 128 13.45 18.55 11.90
N GLU A 129 14.06 17.38 12.16
CA GLU A 129 14.94 16.69 11.24
C GLU A 129 14.48 15.24 10.99
N VAL A 130 13.17 15.02 10.92
CA VAL A 130 12.63 13.71 10.57
C VAL A 130 12.96 13.41 9.12
N VAL A 131 13.54 12.24 8.86
CA VAL A 131 13.92 11.80 7.52
C VAL A 131 12.89 10.82 7.00
N LEU A 132 12.28 11.15 5.87
CA LEU A 132 11.46 10.24 5.08
C LEU A 132 12.29 9.70 3.93
N ILE A 133 12.40 8.39 3.80
CA ILE A 133 13.09 7.72 2.71
C ILE A 133 12.05 6.96 1.90
N ARG A 134 11.98 7.27 0.61
CA ARG A 134 11.09 6.65 -0.36
C ARG A 134 11.90 6.08 -1.50
N TYR A 135 11.54 4.89 -1.95
CA TYR A 135 12.19 4.26 -3.11
C TYR A 135 11.38 4.54 -4.37
N HIS A 136 12.01 5.26 -5.31
CA HIS A 136 11.50 5.43 -6.67
C HIS A 136 12.36 4.61 -7.63
N GLU A 137 11.78 3.67 -8.37
CA GLU A 137 12.48 2.85 -9.39
C GLU A 137 13.83 2.28 -8.92
N ARG A 138 13.92 1.85 -7.64
CA ARG A 138 15.13 1.34 -6.95
C ARG A 138 16.15 2.41 -6.55
N GLN A 139 15.85 3.68 -6.72
CA GLN A 139 16.68 4.75 -6.16
C GLN A 139 16.04 5.30 -4.89
N PRO A 140 16.77 5.35 -3.78
CA PRO A 140 16.27 5.97 -2.56
C PRO A 140 16.31 7.50 -2.71
N GLU A 141 15.17 8.12 -2.48
CA GLU A 141 15.06 9.55 -2.27
C GLU A 141 14.84 9.83 -0.79
N SER A 142 15.54 10.80 -0.23
CA SER A 142 15.38 11.22 1.15
C SER A 142 14.87 12.64 1.22
N VAL A 143 13.85 12.85 2.04
CA VAL A 143 13.26 14.17 2.30
C VAL A 143 13.38 14.47 3.80
N LEU A 144 13.87 15.65 4.15
CA LEU A 144 13.91 16.15 5.51
C LEU A 144 12.61 16.88 5.82
N LEU A 145 11.96 16.52 6.93
CA LEU A 145 10.66 17.04 7.34
C LEU A 145 10.72 17.69 8.73
N ASP A 146 10.13 18.88 8.87
CA ASP A 146 9.92 19.54 10.17
C ASP A 146 8.54 19.17 10.74
N ILE A 147 8.43 17.99 11.31
CA ILE A 147 7.19 17.50 11.94
C ILE A 147 6.83 18.34 13.19
N HIS A 148 7.82 18.91 13.88
CA HIS A 148 7.56 19.79 15.00
C HIS A 148 6.76 21.03 14.60
N SER A 149 7.10 21.65 13.47
CA SER A 149 6.35 22.80 12.94
C SER A 149 4.97 22.38 12.45
N ALA A 150 4.84 21.25 11.75
CA ALA A 150 3.57 20.71 11.30
C ALA A 150 2.58 20.49 12.46
N ILE A 151 3.03 19.88 13.57
CA ILE A 151 2.20 19.65 14.76
C ILE A 151 1.82 20.96 15.46
N ARG A 152 2.72 21.95 15.52
CA ARG A 152 2.45 23.25 16.16
C ARG A 152 1.52 24.15 15.36
N HIS A 153 1.55 24.06 14.04
CA HIS A 153 0.65 24.81 13.17
C HIS A 153 -0.81 24.41 13.34
N ASP A 154 -1.08 23.16 13.66
CA ASP A 154 -2.43 22.67 13.89
C ASP A 154 -3.11 23.27 15.16
N LEU A 155 -2.33 23.87 16.05
CA LEU A 155 -2.84 24.59 17.23
C LEU A 155 -3.30 26.03 16.94
N ARG A 156 -3.12 26.55 15.72
CA ARG A 156 -3.61 27.86 15.28
C ARG A 156 -4.61 27.70 14.11
N PRO A 157 -5.88 28.12 14.24
CA PRO A 157 -6.96 27.72 13.33
C PRO A 157 -6.94 28.37 11.93
N ARG A 158 -5.81 28.72 11.34
CA ARG A 158 -5.83 29.49 10.09
C ARG A 158 -4.85 29.22 8.97
N CYS A 159 -3.88 28.37 9.09
CA CYS A 159 -3.07 27.98 7.90
C CYS A 159 -2.44 26.62 8.18
N VAL A 160 -2.95 25.57 7.56
CA VAL A 160 -2.30 24.26 7.50
C VAL A 160 -1.35 24.32 6.31
N ASP A 161 -0.10 24.70 6.52
CA ASP A 161 0.98 24.35 5.60
C ASP A 161 1.33 22.89 5.85
N LEU A 162 0.65 22.01 5.13
CA LEU A 162 0.88 20.55 5.14
C LEU A 162 2.16 20.15 4.37
N THR A 163 3.04 21.11 4.09
CA THR A 163 4.27 20.85 3.31
C THR A 163 5.24 19.91 4.03
N ASP A 164 5.18 19.83 5.37
CA ASP A 164 6.10 19.04 6.18
C ASP A 164 5.50 17.74 6.71
N ASP A 165 4.18 17.55 6.63
CA ASP A 165 3.51 16.30 7.02
C ASP A 165 3.05 15.53 5.80
N LEU A 166 3.98 14.87 5.11
CA LEU A 166 3.75 14.19 3.85
C LEU A 166 2.87 12.94 4.01
N LEU A 167 2.10 12.67 2.96
CA LEU A 167 1.37 11.42 2.82
C LEU A 167 2.35 10.27 2.51
N LEU A 168 2.22 9.19 3.26
CA LEU A 168 3.06 8.01 3.13
C LEU A 168 2.60 7.12 1.98
N ALA A 169 3.56 6.44 1.37
CA ALA A 169 3.39 5.43 0.35
C ALA A 169 3.93 4.07 0.84
N ASP A 170 3.60 3.01 0.10
CA ASP A 170 4.12 1.67 0.39
C ASP A 170 5.65 1.63 0.31
N GLY A 171 6.26 1.01 1.33
CA GLY A 171 7.71 0.90 1.44
C GLY A 171 8.42 2.11 2.07
N ASP A 172 7.70 3.17 2.45
CA ASP A 172 8.31 4.35 3.08
C ASP A 172 8.98 4.01 4.41
N VAL A 173 10.15 4.62 4.65
CA VAL A 173 10.90 4.50 5.88
C VAL A 173 11.01 5.87 6.54
N ILE A 174 10.48 6.00 7.75
CA ILE A 174 10.54 7.19 8.58
C ILE A 174 11.62 6.97 9.64
N VAL A 175 12.55 7.90 9.72
CA VAL A 175 13.64 7.86 10.70
C VAL A 175 13.60 9.12 11.55
N ILE A 176 13.42 8.96 12.86
CA ILE A 176 13.39 10.04 13.84
C ILE A 176 14.75 10.07 14.56
N PRO A 177 15.61 11.08 14.32
CA PRO A 177 16.90 11.17 14.96
C PRO A 177 16.79 11.62 16.41
N ARG A 178 17.92 11.55 17.11
CA ARG A 178 18.08 12.09 18.45
C ARG A 178 18.67 13.48 18.38
N ASP A 179 18.19 14.39 19.23
CA ASP A 179 18.64 15.80 19.34
C ASP A 179 20.18 15.98 19.52
N THR A 180 20.88 14.96 20.05
CA THR A 180 22.33 15.01 20.30
C THR A 180 23.19 14.44 19.18
N GLU A 181 22.62 13.92 18.10
CA GLU A 181 23.41 13.35 17.00
C GLU A 181 23.74 14.44 15.97
N GLN A 182 24.99 14.86 15.96
CA GLN A 182 25.51 15.95 15.10
C GLN A 182 25.47 15.68 13.59
N ASN A 183 24.96 14.51 13.15
CA ASN A 183 24.86 14.17 11.73
C ASN A 183 23.70 13.21 11.45
N THR A 184 22.57 13.76 11.06
CA THR A 184 21.45 13.01 10.45
C THR A 184 21.94 12.15 9.27
N ILE A 185 22.95 12.60 8.53
CA ILE A 185 23.60 11.87 7.43
C ILE A 185 24.32 10.62 7.92
N ASP A 186 25.01 10.68 9.06
CA ASP A 186 25.70 9.51 9.62
C ASP A 186 24.73 8.48 10.18
N MET A 187 23.59 8.93 10.70
CA MET A 187 22.52 8.03 11.11
C MET A 187 21.86 7.33 9.91
N ILE A 188 21.59 8.05 8.84
CA ILE A 188 21.10 7.47 7.57
C ILE A 188 22.12 6.45 7.05
N ARG A 189 23.41 6.80 7.02
CA ARG A 189 24.47 5.89 6.61
C ARG A 189 24.52 4.65 7.52
N ARG A 190 24.40 4.81 8.85
CA ARG A 190 24.39 3.69 9.81
C ARG A 190 23.19 2.78 9.61
N VAL A 191 21.98 3.31 9.39
CA VAL A 191 20.78 2.53 9.09
C VAL A 191 20.93 1.74 7.79
N PHE A 192 21.58 2.32 6.75
CA PHE A 192 21.72 1.68 5.44
C PHE A 192 23.00 0.87 5.27
N THR A 193 24.10 1.17 5.98
CA THR A 193 25.42 0.53 5.77
C THR A 193 25.74 -0.51 6.85
N GLU A 194 25.37 -0.25 8.09
CA GLU A 194 25.63 -1.17 9.22
C GLU A 194 24.45 -2.11 9.51
N GLY A 195 23.34 -1.90 8.81
CA GLY A 195 22.24 -2.84 8.72
C GLY A 195 21.43 -2.97 10.01
N VAL A 196 20.25 -2.39 10.03
CA VAL A 196 19.13 -3.00 10.75
C VAL A 196 18.71 -4.24 9.94
N TYR A 197 19.59 -5.23 9.86
CA TYR A 197 19.42 -6.46 9.07
C TYR A 197 18.22 -7.34 9.50
N GLY A 198 17.44 -6.92 10.47
CA GLY A 198 16.29 -7.69 10.97
C GLY A 198 14.92 -7.11 10.61
N VAL A 199 14.83 -5.86 10.13
CA VAL A 199 13.53 -5.16 9.99
C VAL A 199 13.24 -4.73 8.55
N ILE A 200 14.27 -4.52 7.71
CA ILE A 200 14.08 -4.12 6.30
C ILE A 200 14.52 -5.27 5.40
N PRO A 201 13.62 -5.92 4.65
CA PRO A 201 14.03 -6.84 3.62
C PRO A 201 14.69 -6.05 2.47
N VAL A 202 16.01 -5.98 2.48
CA VAL A 202 16.77 -5.49 1.32
C VAL A 202 16.61 -6.54 0.22
N PRO A 203 16.02 -6.24 -0.94
CA PRO A 203 16.02 -7.18 -2.04
C PRO A 203 17.47 -7.46 -2.42
N SER A 204 17.88 -8.72 -2.27
CA SER A 204 19.21 -9.19 -2.58
C SER A 204 19.58 -8.84 -4.03
N LEU A 205 20.52 -7.91 -4.19
CA LEU A 205 21.20 -7.64 -5.44
C LEU A 205 22.02 -8.89 -5.80
N HIS A 206 21.43 -9.82 -6.56
CA HIS A 206 22.23 -10.77 -7.33
C HIS A 206 22.63 -10.07 -8.62
N ALA A 207 23.88 -9.64 -8.64
CA ALA A 207 24.58 -9.27 -9.86
C ALA A 207 24.64 -10.49 -10.79
N LYS A 208 24.20 -10.29 -12.03
CA LYS A 208 24.73 -10.91 -13.24
C LYS A 208 24.63 -9.91 -14.36
#